data_2de6e45145b2b747e69e2e5487a7cc26
#
_entry.id   2de6e45145b2b747e69e2e5487a7cc26
#
_cell.length_a   1.000
_cell.length_b   1.000
_cell.length_c   1.000
_cell.angle_alpha   90.00
_cell.angle_beta   90.00
_cell.angle_gamma   90.00
#
_symmetry.space_group_name_H-M   'P 1'
#
loop_
_entity.id
_entity.type
_entity.pdbx_description
1 polymer ?
#
loop_
_entity_poly.entity_id
_entity_poly.type
_entity_poly.pdbx_seq_one_letter_code
_entity_poly.pdbx_strand_id
1 'polypeptide(L)'
;MSFIVSTFVLLMIYLIVSIPFKVMEIIPEFTDIRPVAMLQPVYGIFFGIAGCIACAVGNLITDIVGDSLRWSSIAGIIANFVGPLFFYIYWKKLSHKPFDLKNVKNILTHMIVIVAAAVAEALMITPAVALVYPDVDYWLFFLTVILNTSAFPIFLGIPLIIVLQEEVGLKVKFPNGNKAE
;
A
#
# COMPACT_ATOMS: atom_id res chain seq x y z
N MET A 1 12.11 -0.75 18.88
CA MET A 1 12.95 -0.96 17.70
C MET A 1 13.26 0.41 17.10
N SER A 2 14.50 0.66 16.67
CA SER A 2 14.84 1.95 16.07
C SER A 2 14.10 2.12 14.72
N PHE A 3 13.89 3.38 14.30
CA PHE A 3 13.23 3.69 13.02
C PHE A 3 13.90 2.99 11.83
N ILE A 4 15.24 3.02 11.78
CA ILE A 4 16.03 2.40 10.71
C ILE A 4 15.82 0.88 10.68
N VAL A 5 15.90 0.21 11.83
CA VAL A 5 15.70 -1.25 11.91
C VAL A 5 14.27 -1.63 11.50
N SER A 6 13.27 -0.84 11.94
CA SER A 6 11.88 -1.06 11.51
C SER A 6 11.73 -0.95 10.00
N THR A 7 12.24 0.12 9.40
CA THR A 7 12.18 0.33 7.94
C THR A 7 12.86 -0.81 7.18
N PHE A 8 14.03 -1.25 7.65
CA PHE A 8 14.75 -2.36 7.02
C PHE A 8 13.97 -3.69 7.08
N VAL A 9 13.42 -4.04 8.24
CA VAL A 9 12.62 -5.27 8.39
C VAL A 9 11.38 -5.23 7.50
N LEU A 10 10.67 -4.10 7.48
CA LEU A 10 9.49 -3.91 6.62
C LEU A 10 9.85 -4.01 5.14
N LEU A 11 11.00 -3.45 4.74
CA LEU A 11 11.52 -3.55 3.39
C LEU A 11 11.78 -5.02 3.01
N MET A 12 12.43 -5.79 3.87
CA MET A 12 12.69 -7.21 3.61
C MET A 12 11.38 -8.00 3.45
N ILE A 13 10.38 -7.76 4.29
CA ILE A 13 9.05 -8.39 4.16
C ILE A 13 8.40 -7.98 2.83
N TYR A 14 8.47 -6.70 2.46
CA TYR A 14 7.96 -6.22 1.17
C TYR A 14 8.58 -6.98 0.00
N LEU A 15 9.91 -7.12 -0.03
CA LEU A 15 10.64 -7.79 -1.10
C LEU A 15 10.31 -9.29 -1.17
N ILE A 16 10.22 -9.98 -0.04
CA ILE A 16 9.83 -11.39 0.04
C ILE A 16 8.44 -11.61 -0.56
N VAL A 17 7.50 -10.69 -0.30
CA VAL A 17 6.14 -10.80 -0.86
C VAL A 17 6.08 -10.36 -2.32
N SER A 18 6.87 -9.36 -2.73
CA SER A 18 6.76 -8.73 -4.04
C SER A 18 7.47 -9.51 -5.15
N ILE A 19 8.73 -9.92 -4.92
CA ILE A 19 9.61 -10.49 -5.97
C ILE A 19 9.01 -11.74 -6.63
N PRO A 20 8.42 -12.72 -5.90
CA PRO A 20 7.88 -13.93 -6.53
C PRO A 20 6.75 -13.67 -7.55
N PHE A 21 6.06 -12.54 -7.43
CA PHE A 21 4.92 -12.20 -8.29
C PHE A 21 5.29 -11.33 -9.50
N LYS A 22 6.55 -10.92 -9.62
CA LYS A 22 7.02 -10.13 -10.77
C LYS A 22 6.88 -10.85 -12.12
N VAL A 23 6.83 -12.16 -12.11
CA VAL A 23 6.63 -12.99 -13.32
C VAL A 23 5.15 -13.17 -13.69
N MET A 24 4.22 -12.68 -12.86
CA MET A 24 2.77 -12.82 -13.06
C MET A 24 2.19 -11.53 -13.64
N GLU A 25 2.43 -11.30 -14.92
CA GLU A 25 1.93 -10.11 -15.62
C GLU A 25 0.41 -10.17 -15.84
N ILE A 26 -0.30 -9.07 -15.58
CA ILE A 26 -1.71 -8.87 -15.94
C ILE A 26 -1.79 -8.24 -17.32
N ILE A 27 -1.02 -7.17 -17.52
CA ILE A 27 -0.82 -6.53 -18.82
C ILE A 27 0.67 -6.68 -19.10
N PRO A 28 1.05 -7.44 -20.16
CA PRO A 28 2.45 -7.66 -20.48
C PRO A 28 3.26 -6.37 -20.52
N GLU A 29 4.44 -6.36 -19.91
CA GLU A 29 5.37 -5.23 -19.79
C GLU A 29 4.89 -4.03 -18.93
N PHE A 30 3.62 -4.00 -18.48
CA PHE A 30 3.06 -2.81 -17.80
C PHE A 30 2.65 -3.03 -16.36
N THR A 31 2.03 -4.15 -16.04
CA THR A 31 1.62 -4.43 -14.65
C THR A 31 1.49 -5.93 -14.38
N ASP A 32 1.94 -6.30 -13.21
CA ASP A 32 1.90 -7.63 -12.63
C ASP A 32 0.81 -7.76 -11.55
N ILE A 33 0.53 -8.98 -11.13
CA ILE A 33 -0.29 -9.24 -9.95
C ILE A 33 0.51 -8.78 -8.71
N ARG A 34 -0.09 -7.92 -7.88
CA ARG A 34 0.61 -7.25 -6.77
C ARG A 34 0.04 -7.56 -5.38
N PRO A 35 0.16 -8.80 -4.88
CA PRO A 35 -0.30 -9.13 -3.52
C PRO A 35 0.37 -8.29 -2.44
N VAL A 36 1.56 -7.77 -2.72
CA VAL A 36 2.30 -6.88 -1.83
C VAL A 36 1.51 -5.61 -1.46
N ALA A 37 0.52 -5.22 -2.28
CA ALA A 37 -0.37 -4.09 -1.99
C ALA A 37 -1.14 -4.27 -0.66
N MET A 38 -1.36 -5.53 -0.21
CA MET A 38 -1.96 -5.81 1.10
C MET A 38 -1.17 -5.23 2.27
N LEU A 39 0.13 -4.97 2.08
CA LEU A 39 1.01 -4.43 3.12
C LEU A 39 0.84 -2.91 3.29
N GLN A 40 0.32 -2.19 2.30
CA GLN A 40 0.18 -0.72 2.37
C GLN A 40 -0.68 -0.27 3.57
N PRO A 41 -1.93 -0.78 3.79
CA PRO A 41 -2.70 -0.41 4.97
C PRO A 41 -2.03 -0.87 6.26
N VAL A 42 -1.44 -2.08 6.30
CA VAL A 42 -0.71 -2.59 7.46
C VAL A 42 0.45 -1.65 7.83
N TYR A 43 1.26 -1.29 6.85
CA TYR A 43 2.44 -0.45 7.05
C TYR A 43 2.08 0.98 7.44
N GLY A 44 1.07 1.55 6.79
CA GLY A 44 0.59 2.89 7.13
C GLY A 44 0.03 2.97 8.55
N ILE A 45 -0.80 2.01 8.95
CA ILE A 45 -1.48 2.01 10.26
C ILE A 45 -0.52 1.72 11.42
N PHE A 46 0.33 0.69 11.30
CA PHE A 46 1.16 0.24 12.41
C PHE A 46 2.54 0.90 12.47
N PHE A 47 3.11 1.26 11.32
CA PHE A 47 4.51 1.71 11.24
C PHE A 47 4.66 3.14 10.69
N GLY A 48 3.60 3.72 10.11
CA GLY A 48 3.60 5.10 9.62
C GLY A 48 4.68 5.36 8.57
N ILE A 49 5.49 6.40 8.76
CA ILE A 49 6.51 6.83 7.77
C ILE A 49 7.53 5.72 7.47
N ALA A 50 7.91 4.89 8.44
CA ALA A 50 8.82 3.77 8.20
C ALA A 50 8.22 2.78 7.17
N GLY A 51 6.90 2.52 7.28
CA GLY A 51 6.17 1.70 6.31
C GLY A 51 6.08 2.36 4.93
N CYS A 52 5.86 3.68 4.86
CA CYS A 52 5.83 4.42 3.59
C CYS A 52 7.17 4.31 2.85
N ILE A 53 8.28 4.51 3.56
CA ILE A 53 9.62 4.39 2.98
C ILE A 53 9.89 2.95 2.52
N ALA A 54 9.52 1.96 3.34
CA ALA A 54 9.69 0.55 2.99
C ALA A 54 8.93 0.16 1.71
N CYS A 55 7.68 0.63 1.53
CA CYS A 55 6.92 0.41 0.30
C CYS A 55 7.54 1.09 -0.92
N ALA A 56 7.95 2.36 -0.79
CA ALA A 56 8.54 3.13 -1.89
C ALA A 56 9.88 2.53 -2.37
N VAL A 57 10.78 2.25 -1.43
CA VAL A 57 12.09 1.65 -1.71
C VAL A 57 11.93 0.20 -2.18
N GLY A 58 10.99 -0.53 -1.58
CA GLY A 58 10.66 -1.90 -1.99
C GLY A 58 10.16 -1.96 -3.44
N ASN A 59 9.29 -1.04 -3.85
CA ASN A 59 8.84 -0.94 -5.23
C ASN A 59 10.00 -0.68 -6.20
N LEU A 60 10.88 0.27 -5.87
CA LEU A 60 12.07 0.56 -6.69
C LEU A 60 12.95 -0.69 -6.86
N ILE A 61 13.27 -1.38 -5.76
CA ILE A 61 14.10 -2.59 -5.82
C ILE A 61 13.41 -3.69 -6.63
N THR A 62 12.10 -3.86 -6.46
CA THR A 62 11.32 -4.84 -7.21
C THR A 62 11.32 -4.54 -8.70
N ASP A 63 11.22 -3.27 -9.11
CA ASP A 63 11.31 -2.86 -10.51
C ASP A 63 12.71 -3.10 -11.10
N ILE A 64 13.77 -2.87 -10.31
CA ILE A 64 15.15 -3.19 -10.73
C ILE A 64 15.34 -4.70 -10.92
N VAL A 65 14.90 -5.50 -9.93
CA VAL A 65 15.04 -6.96 -9.97
C VAL A 65 14.23 -7.58 -11.11
N GLY A 66 13.06 -7.01 -11.41
CA GLY A 66 12.16 -7.46 -12.47
C GLY A 66 12.52 -6.91 -13.87
N ASP A 67 13.64 -6.19 -14.01
CA ASP A 67 14.04 -5.50 -15.27
C ASP A 67 12.94 -4.60 -15.87
N SER A 68 12.09 -4.09 -14.99
CA SER A 68 10.94 -3.24 -15.34
C SER A 68 11.13 -1.76 -14.96
N LEU A 69 12.36 -1.36 -14.62
CA LEU A 69 12.66 0.03 -14.28
C LEU A 69 12.54 0.93 -15.51
N ARG A 70 11.64 1.90 -15.43
CA ARG A 70 11.33 2.88 -16.50
C ARG A 70 11.16 4.28 -15.90
N TRP A 71 11.07 5.32 -16.72
CA TRP A 71 10.75 6.67 -16.24
C TRP A 71 9.43 6.74 -15.48
N SER A 72 8.44 5.94 -15.87
CA SER A 72 7.15 5.80 -15.15
C SER A 72 7.30 5.20 -13.75
N SER A 73 8.38 4.47 -13.46
CA SER A 73 8.66 3.93 -12.12
C SER A 73 8.83 5.02 -11.07
N ILE A 74 9.19 6.24 -11.46
CA ILE A 74 9.22 7.38 -10.53
C ILE A 74 7.84 7.64 -9.94
N ALA A 75 6.79 7.64 -10.78
CA ALA A 75 5.43 7.75 -10.30
C ALA A 75 5.02 6.55 -9.42
N GLY A 76 5.46 5.34 -9.77
CA GLY A 76 5.26 4.14 -8.97
C GLY A 76 5.89 4.23 -7.58
N ILE A 77 7.11 4.76 -7.47
CA ILE A 77 7.80 4.99 -6.19
C ILE A 77 7.01 5.99 -5.32
N ILE A 78 6.59 7.11 -5.91
CA ILE A 78 5.80 8.13 -5.23
C ILE A 78 4.45 7.55 -4.78
N ALA A 79 3.75 6.84 -5.64
CA ALA A 79 2.48 6.21 -5.33
C ALA A 79 2.61 5.19 -4.20
N ASN A 80 3.64 4.33 -4.23
CA ASN A 80 3.90 3.37 -3.14
C ASN A 80 4.35 4.03 -1.83
N PHE A 81 4.77 5.29 -1.83
CA PHE A 81 4.93 6.09 -0.61
C PHE A 81 3.59 6.66 -0.13
N VAL A 82 2.79 7.19 -1.06
CA VAL A 82 1.52 7.88 -0.77
C VAL A 82 0.43 6.89 -0.33
N GLY A 83 0.38 5.68 -0.89
CA GLY A 83 -0.60 4.67 -0.52
C GLY A 83 -0.62 4.39 0.99
N PRO A 84 0.46 3.89 1.61
CA PRO A 84 0.51 3.70 3.05
C PRO A 84 0.41 5.02 3.85
N LEU A 85 0.90 6.15 3.30
CA LEU A 85 0.75 7.46 3.92
C LEU A 85 -0.72 7.87 4.05
N PHE A 86 -1.55 7.51 3.08
CA PHE A 86 -2.99 7.77 3.10
C PHE A 86 -3.65 7.14 4.32
N PHE A 87 -3.35 5.88 4.62
CA PHE A 87 -3.84 5.18 5.82
C PHE A 87 -3.30 5.80 7.09
N TYR A 88 -2.01 6.13 7.13
CA TYR A 88 -1.39 6.78 8.27
C TYR A 88 -2.04 8.13 8.61
N ILE A 89 -2.27 8.99 7.60
CA ILE A 89 -2.90 10.31 7.80
C ILE A 89 -4.36 10.15 8.20
N TYR A 90 -5.10 9.30 7.49
CA TYR A 90 -6.51 9.10 7.77
C TYR A 90 -6.73 8.66 9.22
N TRP A 91 -6.10 7.58 9.64
CA TRP A 91 -6.32 7.04 10.96
C TRP A 91 -5.69 7.85 12.08
N LYS A 92 -4.59 8.54 11.83
CA LYS A 92 -3.91 9.37 12.82
C LYS A 92 -4.54 10.75 13.01
N LYS A 93 -5.01 11.37 11.93
CA LYS A 93 -5.41 12.79 11.94
C LYS A 93 -6.90 13.02 11.68
N LEU A 94 -7.53 12.23 10.82
CA LEU A 94 -8.88 12.50 10.34
C LEU A 94 -9.94 11.68 11.06
N SER A 95 -9.64 10.47 11.49
CA SER A 95 -10.65 9.54 12.02
C SER A 95 -11.20 9.94 13.40
N HIS A 96 -10.47 10.71 14.22
CA HIS A 96 -10.81 11.06 15.61
C HIS A 96 -11.28 9.88 16.50
N LYS A 97 -11.24 8.65 15.98
CA LYS A 97 -11.65 7.43 16.66
C LYS A 97 -10.49 6.45 16.72
N PRO A 98 -10.43 5.60 17.76
CA PRO A 98 -9.48 4.49 17.80
C PRO A 98 -9.66 3.61 16.56
N PHE A 99 -8.56 3.16 15.99
CA PHE A 99 -8.61 2.20 14.90
C PHE A 99 -9.13 0.87 15.43
N ASP A 100 -10.24 0.41 14.87
CA ASP A 100 -10.89 -0.83 15.26
C ASP A 100 -11.62 -1.42 14.04
N LEU A 101 -11.40 -2.69 13.76
CA LEU A 101 -12.08 -3.46 12.70
C LEU A 101 -13.05 -4.51 13.27
N LYS A 102 -13.52 -4.36 14.50
CA LYS A 102 -14.41 -5.34 15.16
C LYS A 102 -15.86 -5.29 14.68
N ASN A 103 -16.26 -4.22 14.03
CA ASN A 103 -17.63 -4.09 13.54
C ASN A 103 -17.69 -3.81 12.04
N VAL A 104 -18.78 -4.22 11.40
CA VAL A 104 -18.98 -4.11 9.96
C VAL A 104 -18.85 -2.67 9.46
N LYS A 105 -19.34 -1.68 10.23
CA LYS A 105 -19.25 -0.27 9.84
C LYS A 105 -17.80 0.21 9.71
N ASN A 106 -16.96 -0.20 10.65
CA ASN A 106 -15.53 0.17 10.61
C ASN A 106 -14.80 -0.55 9.47
N ILE A 107 -15.15 -1.82 9.21
CA ILE A 107 -14.63 -2.57 8.06
C ILE A 107 -15.02 -1.86 6.76
N LEU A 108 -16.30 -1.51 6.57
CA LEU A 108 -16.75 -0.79 5.38
C LEU A 108 -16.06 0.57 5.22
N THR A 109 -15.89 1.31 6.33
CA THR A 109 -15.13 2.57 6.30
C THR A 109 -13.69 2.33 5.85
N HIS A 110 -13.04 1.28 6.35
CA HIS A 110 -11.69 0.94 5.95
C HIS A 110 -11.60 0.53 4.48
N MET A 111 -12.58 -0.21 3.95
CA MET A 111 -12.67 -0.54 2.53
C MET A 111 -12.80 0.73 1.66
N ILE A 112 -13.60 1.72 2.09
CA ILE A 112 -13.71 3.00 1.38
C ILE A 112 -12.36 3.73 1.37
N VAL A 113 -11.63 3.71 2.48
CA VAL A 113 -10.28 4.31 2.56
C VAL A 113 -9.30 3.59 1.63
N ILE A 114 -9.37 2.25 1.55
CA ILE A 114 -8.56 1.46 0.61
C ILE A 114 -8.85 1.87 -0.84
N VAL A 115 -10.13 1.93 -1.22
CA VAL A 115 -10.50 2.32 -2.59
C VAL A 115 -10.06 3.75 -2.90
N ALA A 116 -10.23 4.68 -1.95
CA ALA A 116 -9.78 6.07 -2.13
C ALA A 116 -8.25 6.17 -2.31
N ALA A 117 -7.47 5.39 -1.55
CA ALA A 117 -6.03 5.30 -1.72
C ALA A 117 -5.65 4.72 -3.09
N ALA A 118 -6.33 3.64 -3.51
CA ALA A 118 -6.11 3.01 -4.81
C ALA A 118 -6.41 3.97 -5.99
N VAL A 119 -7.48 4.76 -5.90
CA VAL A 119 -7.79 5.81 -6.89
C VAL A 119 -6.69 6.87 -6.91
N ALA A 120 -6.22 7.32 -5.75
CA ALA A 120 -5.13 8.29 -5.68
C ALA A 120 -3.83 7.75 -6.30
N GLU A 121 -3.48 6.49 -6.07
CA GLU A 121 -2.33 5.85 -6.71
C GLU A 121 -2.52 5.74 -8.23
N ALA A 122 -3.70 5.32 -8.70
CA ALA A 122 -3.99 5.20 -10.12
C ALA A 122 -3.90 6.57 -10.84
N LEU A 123 -4.37 7.65 -10.21
CA LEU A 123 -4.25 9.01 -10.73
C LEU A 123 -2.80 9.50 -10.85
N MET A 124 -1.89 8.96 -10.06
CA MET A 124 -0.45 9.27 -10.15
C MET A 124 0.28 8.40 -11.18
N ILE A 125 -0.02 7.10 -11.20
CA ILE A 125 0.72 6.13 -12.02
C ILE A 125 0.27 6.19 -13.48
N THR A 126 -1.05 6.18 -13.73
CA THR A 126 -1.59 6.05 -15.09
C THR A 126 -1.15 7.17 -16.04
N PRO A 127 -1.20 8.46 -15.66
CA PRO A 127 -0.71 9.51 -16.53
C PRO A 127 0.79 9.39 -16.85
N ALA A 128 1.60 8.98 -15.86
CA ALA A 128 3.03 8.80 -16.06
C ALA A 128 3.33 7.63 -17.02
N VAL A 129 2.57 6.55 -16.94
CA VAL A 129 2.68 5.42 -17.88
C VAL A 129 2.23 5.83 -19.27
N ALA A 130 1.11 6.54 -19.42
CA ALA A 130 0.60 6.99 -20.71
C ALA A 130 1.56 7.98 -21.42
N LEU A 131 2.34 8.77 -20.66
CA LEU A 131 3.37 9.64 -21.25
C LEU A 131 4.57 8.86 -21.80
N VAL A 132 4.90 7.72 -21.20
CA VAL A 132 6.04 6.88 -21.61
C VAL A 132 5.62 5.89 -22.70
N TYR A 133 4.38 5.42 -22.65
CA TYR A 133 3.80 4.40 -23.51
C TYR A 133 2.46 4.87 -24.10
N PRO A 134 2.45 5.63 -25.20
CA PRO A 134 1.24 6.20 -25.79
C PRO A 134 0.20 5.17 -26.27
N ASP A 135 0.66 3.94 -26.56
CA ASP A 135 -0.20 2.85 -27.06
C ASP A 135 -0.96 2.11 -25.97
N VAL A 136 -0.70 2.41 -24.69
CA VAL A 136 -1.43 1.81 -23.58
C VAL A 136 -2.84 2.34 -23.49
N ASP A 137 -3.82 1.43 -23.43
CA ASP A 137 -5.19 1.82 -23.12
C ASP A 137 -5.26 2.44 -21.71
N TYR A 138 -5.45 3.75 -21.67
CA TYR A 138 -5.46 4.55 -20.45
C TYR A 138 -6.48 4.03 -19.43
N TRP A 139 -7.71 3.77 -19.87
CA TRP A 139 -8.79 3.39 -18.97
C TRP A 139 -8.64 1.95 -18.45
N LEU A 140 -8.22 1.04 -19.32
CA LEU A 140 -7.94 -0.32 -18.93
C LEU A 140 -6.80 -0.35 -17.88
N PHE A 141 -5.72 0.37 -18.13
CA PHE A 141 -4.61 0.47 -17.20
C PHE A 141 -5.02 1.11 -15.86
N PHE A 142 -5.77 2.22 -15.91
CA PHE A 142 -6.29 2.91 -14.74
C PHE A 142 -7.14 2.00 -13.85
N LEU A 143 -8.09 1.27 -14.44
CA LEU A 143 -8.93 0.32 -13.72
C LEU A 143 -8.13 -0.86 -13.17
N THR A 144 -7.15 -1.35 -13.92
CA THR A 144 -6.28 -2.45 -13.47
C THR A 144 -5.47 -2.03 -12.25
N VAL A 145 -4.92 -0.81 -12.23
CA VAL A 145 -4.22 -0.29 -11.05
C VAL A 145 -5.16 -0.23 -9.85
N ILE A 146 -6.37 0.34 -10.00
CA ILE A 146 -7.36 0.41 -8.89
C ILE A 146 -7.69 -0.97 -8.37
N LEU A 147 -8.01 -1.93 -9.25
CA LEU A 147 -8.35 -3.29 -8.84
C LEU A 147 -7.20 -3.97 -8.11
N ASN A 148 -5.99 -3.85 -8.64
CA ASN A 148 -4.81 -4.51 -8.09
C ASN A 148 -4.42 -3.92 -6.72
N THR A 149 -4.54 -2.60 -6.55
CA THR A 149 -4.19 -1.90 -5.30
C THR A 149 -5.35 -1.83 -4.29
N SER A 150 -6.56 -2.28 -4.65
CA SER A 150 -7.69 -2.39 -3.71
C SER A 150 -8.06 -3.82 -3.34
N ALA A 151 -8.04 -4.76 -4.29
CA ALA A 151 -8.47 -6.13 -4.04
C ALA A 151 -7.60 -6.83 -2.98
N PHE A 152 -6.29 -6.81 -3.12
CA PHE A 152 -5.39 -7.45 -2.16
C PHE A 152 -5.45 -6.81 -0.76
N PRO A 153 -5.46 -5.47 -0.59
CA PRO A 153 -5.74 -4.85 0.70
C PRO A 153 -7.07 -5.26 1.32
N ILE A 154 -8.13 -5.39 0.53
CA ILE A 154 -9.46 -5.79 1.03
C ILE A 154 -9.45 -7.26 1.46
N PHE A 155 -9.04 -8.17 0.58
CA PHE A 155 -9.18 -9.61 0.83
C PHE A 155 -8.08 -10.20 1.71
N LEU A 156 -6.87 -9.66 1.69
CA LEU A 156 -5.73 -10.14 2.47
C LEU A 156 -5.30 -9.15 3.54
N GLY A 157 -5.30 -7.85 3.24
CA GLY A 157 -4.85 -6.81 4.16
C GLY A 157 -5.75 -6.66 5.38
N ILE A 158 -7.09 -6.63 5.21
CA ILE A 158 -8.03 -6.54 6.34
C ILE A 158 -7.88 -7.74 7.28
N PRO A 159 -7.94 -9.01 6.82
CA PRO A 159 -7.68 -10.15 7.69
C PRO A 159 -6.32 -10.10 8.38
N LEU A 160 -5.28 -9.72 7.66
CA LEU A 160 -3.93 -9.60 8.22
C LEU A 160 -3.88 -8.55 9.35
N ILE A 161 -4.53 -7.40 9.18
CA ILE A 161 -4.62 -6.36 10.21
C ILE A 161 -5.32 -6.91 11.46
N ILE A 162 -6.44 -7.63 11.29
CA ILE A 162 -7.20 -8.23 12.41
C ILE A 162 -6.30 -9.22 13.17
N VAL A 163 -5.63 -10.13 12.47
CA VAL A 163 -4.71 -11.09 13.09
C VAL A 163 -3.57 -10.39 13.83
N LEU A 164 -2.96 -9.36 13.24
CA LEU A 164 -1.88 -8.60 13.87
C LEU A 164 -2.33 -7.87 15.14
N GLN A 165 -3.59 -7.40 15.19
CA GLN A 165 -4.14 -6.75 16.38
C GLN A 165 -4.53 -7.75 17.47
N GLU A 166 -5.20 -8.85 17.11
CA GLU A 166 -5.81 -9.77 18.08
C GLU A 166 -4.84 -10.84 18.56
N GLU A 167 -4.06 -11.43 17.65
CA GLU A 167 -3.16 -12.55 17.99
C GLU A 167 -1.74 -12.05 18.37
N VAL A 168 -1.23 -11.05 17.62
CA VAL A 168 0.13 -10.54 17.86
C VAL A 168 0.12 -9.40 18.88
N GLY A 169 -1.05 -8.80 19.15
CA GLY A 169 -1.19 -7.68 20.09
C GLY A 169 -0.52 -6.40 19.58
N LEU A 170 -0.40 -6.23 18.24
CA LEU A 170 0.22 -5.06 17.65
C LEU A 170 -0.68 -3.84 17.86
N LYS A 171 -0.19 -2.87 18.60
CA LYS A 171 -0.97 -1.66 18.91
C LYS A 171 -0.69 -0.57 17.91
N VAL A 172 -1.78 0.04 17.42
CA VAL A 172 -1.68 1.27 16.62
C VAL A 172 -1.25 2.41 17.53
N LYS A 173 -0.09 3.01 17.23
CA LYS A 173 0.41 4.17 17.99
C LYS A 173 -0.22 5.46 17.47
N PHE A 174 -1.29 5.92 18.10
CA PHE A 174 -1.82 7.26 17.85
C PHE A 174 -1.10 8.29 18.73
N PRO A 175 -0.58 9.39 18.18
CA PRO A 175 0.12 10.40 18.98
C PRO A 175 -0.78 11.13 19.97
N ASN A 176 -2.09 11.11 19.79
CA ASN A 176 -3.09 11.79 20.63
C ASN A 176 -4.05 10.82 21.33
N GLY A 177 -3.74 9.53 21.38
CA GLY A 177 -4.63 8.51 21.95
C GLY A 177 -4.51 8.33 23.46
N ASN A 178 -4.12 9.33 24.23
CA ASN A 178 -4.15 9.26 25.69
C ASN A 178 -4.67 10.56 26.28
N LYS A 179 -5.96 10.73 26.19
CA LYS A 179 -6.79 11.29 27.25
C LYS A 179 -8.09 10.49 27.25
N ALA A 180 -8.01 9.23 27.62
CA ALA A 180 -9.10 8.55 28.29
C ALA A 180 -8.82 8.74 29.78
N GLU A 181 -9.49 9.71 30.36
CA GLU A 181 -9.81 9.69 31.77
C GLU A 181 -10.74 8.50 32.06
#